data_73af64d11de7b504e478e374f3342852
#
_entry.id   73af64d11de7b504e478e374f3342852
#
_cell.length_a   1.000
_cell.length_b   1.000
_cell.length_c   1.000
_cell.angle_alpha   90.00
_cell.angle_beta   90.00
_cell.angle_gamma   90.00
#
_symmetry.space_group_name_H-M   'P 1'
#
loop_
_entity.id
_entity.type
_entity.pdbx_description
1 polymer ?
#
loop_
_entity_poly.entity_id
_entity_poly.type
_entity_poly.pdbx_seq_one_letter_code
_entity_poly.pdbx_strand_id
1 'polypeptide(L)'
;MQKNRGFFITIEGIEGVGKSSNIDTIKGYLTQKKVDFVITREPGGTLLAEKIRDLLLEINNGEKPSELSELLLIFASRAQHLEKLIKPALAEGKWVICDRFTDATY
;
A
#
# COMPACT_ATOMS: atom_id res chain seq x y z
N MET A 1 20.59 5.23 22.26
CA MET A 1 20.74 4.22 21.21
C MET A 1 19.66 4.39 20.16
N GLN A 2 20.06 4.51 18.93
CA GLN A 2 19.10 4.70 17.85
C GLN A 2 18.50 3.39 17.42
N LYS A 3 17.19 3.42 17.26
CA LYS A 3 16.46 2.29 16.69
C LYS A 3 16.76 2.21 15.20
N ASN A 4 17.05 1.02 14.71
CA ASN A 4 17.22 0.83 13.27
C ASN A 4 15.87 1.07 12.60
N ARG A 5 15.91 1.80 11.50
CA ARG A 5 14.70 1.99 10.71
C ARG A 5 14.41 0.74 9.92
N GLY A 6 13.14 0.49 9.69
CA GLY A 6 12.73 -0.59 8.83
C GLY A 6 12.95 -0.25 7.36
N PHE A 7 12.67 -1.21 6.52
CA PHE A 7 12.76 -1.04 5.07
C PHE A 7 11.38 -1.01 4.47
N PHE A 8 11.24 -0.23 3.41
CA PHE A 8 10.00 -0.14 2.67
C PHE A 8 10.17 -0.92 1.36
N ILE A 9 9.34 -1.95 1.19
CA ILE A 9 9.39 -2.82 0.02
C ILE A 9 8.07 -2.73 -0.70
N THR A 10 8.11 -2.48 -2.00
CA THR A 10 6.90 -2.49 -2.82
C THR A 10 6.90 -3.73 -3.70
N ILE A 11 5.73 -4.34 -3.82
CA ILE A 11 5.53 -5.46 -4.72
C ILE A 11 4.54 -4.99 -5.78
N GLU A 12 5.00 -4.89 -7.00
CA GLU A 12 4.17 -4.39 -8.09
C GLU A 12 3.86 -5.51 -9.05
N GLY A 13 2.76 -5.36 -9.76
CA GLY A 13 2.38 -6.32 -10.76
C GLY A 13 0.89 -6.42 -10.90
N ILE A 14 0.49 -7.21 -11.89
CA ILE A 14 -0.91 -7.49 -12.14
C ILE A 14 -1.33 -8.58 -11.16
N GLU A 15 -2.48 -8.37 -10.54
CA GLU A 15 -3.00 -9.32 -9.57
C GLU A 15 -3.15 -10.70 -10.20
N GLY A 16 -2.73 -11.73 -9.48
CA GLY A 16 -2.85 -13.09 -9.93
C GLY A 16 -1.63 -13.64 -10.64
N VAL A 17 -0.57 -12.85 -10.82
CA VAL A 17 0.63 -13.27 -11.54
C VAL A 17 1.79 -13.47 -10.57
N GLY A 18 1.72 -14.48 -9.73
CA GLY A 18 2.81 -14.83 -8.82
C GLY A 18 3.06 -13.85 -7.68
N LYS A 19 2.29 -12.78 -7.59
CA LYS A 19 2.51 -11.74 -6.59
C LYS A 19 2.29 -12.25 -5.17
N SER A 20 1.26 -13.05 -4.97
CA SER A 20 0.96 -13.62 -3.65
C SER A 20 2.09 -14.52 -3.17
N SER A 21 2.67 -15.30 -4.07
CA SER A 21 3.80 -16.16 -3.71
C SER A 21 5.00 -15.35 -3.26
N ASN A 22 5.27 -14.23 -3.93
CA ASN A 22 6.39 -13.37 -3.57
C ASN A 22 6.17 -12.76 -2.19
N ILE A 23 4.95 -12.33 -1.90
CA ILE A 23 4.62 -11.77 -0.59
C ILE A 23 4.81 -12.83 0.49
N ASP A 24 4.31 -14.03 0.25
CA ASP A 24 4.44 -15.13 1.21
C ASP A 24 5.91 -15.48 1.48
N THR A 25 6.73 -15.46 0.45
CA THR A 25 8.16 -15.71 0.59
C THR A 25 8.82 -14.68 1.48
N ILE A 26 8.50 -13.41 1.26
CA ILE A 26 9.05 -12.31 2.06
C ILE A 26 8.58 -12.41 3.51
N LYS A 27 7.29 -12.70 3.73
CA LYS A 27 6.76 -12.88 5.07
C LYS A 27 7.48 -14.00 5.81
N GLY A 28 7.68 -15.12 5.14
CA GLY A 28 8.39 -16.25 5.74
C GLY A 28 9.81 -15.90 6.13
N TYR A 29 10.50 -15.19 5.25
CA TYR A 29 11.86 -14.77 5.52
C TYR A 29 11.93 -13.83 6.74
N LEU A 30 11.07 -12.82 6.78
CA LEU A 30 11.06 -11.87 7.89
C LEU A 30 10.66 -12.52 9.20
N THR A 31 9.71 -13.44 9.16
CA THR A 31 9.30 -14.18 10.34
C THR A 31 10.47 -15.00 10.87
N GLN A 32 11.19 -15.68 9.99
CA GLN A 32 12.34 -16.49 10.38
C GLN A 32 13.44 -15.64 11.00
N LYS A 33 13.63 -14.42 10.51
CA LYS A 33 14.62 -13.51 11.03
C LYS A 33 14.13 -12.72 12.25
N LYS A 34 12.91 -12.94 12.68
CA LYS A 34 12.29 -12.26 13.82
C LYS A 34 12.23 -10.73 13.62
N VAL A 35 11.93 -10.33 12.41
CA VAL A 35 11.77 -8.93 12.05
C VAL A 35 10.28 -8.59 12.02
N ASP A 36 9.90 -7.53 12.72
CA ASP A 36 8.52 -7.07 12.68
C ASP A 36 8.22 -6.43 11.33
N PHE A 37 7.04 -6.71 10.80
CA PHE A 37 6.65 -6.17 9.52
C PHE A 37 5.16 -5.90 9.47
N VAL A 38 4.79 -5.02 8.55
CA VAL A 38 3.40 -4.67 8.26
C VAL A 38 3.18 -4.89 6.78
N ILE A 39 2.06 -5.51 6.43
CA ILE A 39 1.66 -5.66 5.03
C ILE A 39 0.53 -4.70 4.75
N THR A 40 0.69 -3.90 3.72
CA THR A 40 -0.29 -2.91 3.34
C THR A 40 -0.45 -2.89 1.83
N ARG A 41 -1.28 -2.01 1.32
CA ARG A 41 -1.54 -1.94 -0.12
C ARG A 41 -1.80 -0.52 -0.58
N GLU A 42 -1.62 -0.28 -1.87
CA GLU A 42 -1.95 0.99 -2.52
C GLU A 42 -2.79 0.74 -3.76
N PRO A 43 -3.85 1.52 -3.97
CA PRO A 43 -4.37 2.56 -3.06
C PRO A 43 -5.05 1.92 -1.87
N GLY A 44 -4.92 2.54 -0.70
CA GLY A 44 -5.51 2.04 0.53
C GLY A 44 -4.53 2.07 1.69
N GLY A 45 -4.73 1.18 2.65
CA GLY A 45 -3.81 1.00 3.77
C GLY A 45 -4.26 1.66 5.07
N THR A 46 -5.04 2.71 5.02
CA THR A 46 -5.65 3.33 6.18
C THR A 46 -7.15 3.41 5.96
N LEU A 47 -7.89 3.70 7.01
CA LEU A 47 -9.35 3.79 6.87
C LEU A 47 -9.76 4.80 5.81
N LEU A 48 -9.19 6.01 5.85
CA LEU A 48 -9.52 7.02 4.86
C LEU A 48 -9.05 6.62 3.47
N ALA A 49 -7.83 6.09 3.36
CA ALA A 49 -7.30 5.68 2.07
C ALA A 49 -8.13 4.54 1.46
N GLU A 50 -8.65 3.63 2.30
CA GLU A 50 -9.53 2.56 1.80
C GLU A 50 -10.85 3.12 1.28
N LYS A 51 -11.38 4.15 1.93
CA LYS A 51 -12.59 4.80 1.45
C LYS A 51 -12.37 5.49 0.11
N ILE A 52 -11.21 6.09 -0.07
CA ILE A 52 -10.85 6.70 -1.35
C ILE A 52 -10.73 5.62 -2.42
N ARG A 53 -10.13 4.48 -2.07
CA ARG A 53 -10.05 3.36 -2.97
C ARG A 53 -11.43 2.91 -3.43
N ASP A 54 -12.36 2.82 -2.49
CA ASP A 54 -13.73 2.42 -2.81
C ASP A 54 -14.37 3.41 -3.79
N LEU A 55 -14.15 4.71 -3.59
CA LEU A 55 -14.64 5.72 -4.53
C LEU A 55 -14.06 5.53 -5.93
N LEU A 56 -12.77 5.24 -6.01
CA LEU A 56 -12.11 5.06 -7.29
C LEU A 56 -12.59 3.82 -8.03
N LEU A 57 -12.96 2.77 -7.27
CA LEU A 57 -13.43 1.52 -7.86
C LEU A 57 -14.92 1.53 -8.15
N GLU A 58 -15.63 2.54 -7.68
CA GLU A 58 -17.07 2.60 -7.83
C GLU A 58 -17.42 3.06 -9.24
N ILE A 59 -17.80 2.10 -10.08
CA ILE A 59 -18.01 2.38 -11.50
C ILE A 59 -19.47 2.60 -11.83
N ASN A 60 -20.38 2.22 -10.93
CA ASN A 60 -21.78 2.06 -11.31
C ASN A 60 -22.74 3.10 -10.74
N ASN A 61 -22.23 4.13 -10.11
CA ASN A 61 -23.13 5.07 -9.44
C ASN A 61 -23.24 6.41 -10.14
N GLY A 62 -23.22 6.37 -11.43
CA GLY A 62 -23.66 7.50 -12.22
C GLY A 62 -22.56 8.45 -12.64
N GLU A 63 -21.85 9.01 -11.72
CA GLU A 63 -20.88 10.04 -12.08
C GLU A 63 -19.46 9.51 -11.97
N LYS A 64 -18.74 9.58 -13.08
CA LYS A 64 -17.30 9.24 -13.06
C LYS A 64 -16.50 10.47 -12.66
N PRO A 65 -15.46 10.31 -11.83
CA PRO A 65 -14.60 11.45 -11.55
C PRO A 65 -13.86 11.88 -12.82
N SER A 66 -13.60 13.17 -12.94
CA SER A 66 -12.75 13.67 -14.01
C SER A 66 -11.33 13.11 -13.82
N GLU A 67 -10.52 13.18 -14.87
CA GLU A 67 -9.13 12.72 -14.77
C GLU A 67 -8.37 13.44 -13.66
N LEU A 68 -8.60 14.75 -13.53
CA LEU A 68 -7.93 15.51 -12.48
C LEU A 68 -8.42 15.11 -11.09
N SER A 69 -9.73 14.92 -10.92
CA SER A 69 -10.28 14.47 -9.64
C SER A 69 -9.72 13.11 -9.25
N GLU A 70 -9.64 12.20 -10.19
CA GLU A 70 -9.11 10.88 -9.94
C GLU A 70 -7.65 10.95 -9.49
N LEU A 71 -6.85 11.76 -10.17
CA LEU A 71 -5.46 11.94 -9.81
C LEU A 71 -5.31 12.51 -8.41
N LEU A 72 -6.12 13.52 -8.07
CA LEU A 72 -6.07 14.12 -6.74
C LEU A 72 -6.50 13.13 -5.66
N LEU A 73 -7.48 12.28 -5.95
CA LEU A 73 -7.89 11.25 -5.00
C LEU A 73 -6.77 10.23 -4.77
N ILE A 74 -6.08 9.85 -5.83
CA ILE A 74 -4.95 8.93 -5.71
C ILE A 74 -3.85 9.54 -4.83
N PHE A 75 -3.52 10.80 -5.05
CA PHE A 75 -2.52 11.48 -4.23
C PHE A 75 -2.97 11.63 -2.78
N ALA A 76 -4.26 11.92 -2.56
CA ALA A 76 -4.78 12.01 -1.20
C ALA A 76 -4.67 10.67 -0.48
N SER A 77 -4.99 9.58 -1.17
CA SER A 77 -4.86 8.23 -0.61
C SER A 77 -3.41 7.93 -0.23
N ARG A 78 -2.49 8.26 -1.12
CA ARG A 78 -1.07 8.03 -0.87
C ARG A 78 -0.55 8.86 0.30
N ALA A 79 -0.94 10.12 0.36
CA ALA A 79 -0.51 11.00 1.45
C ALA A 79 -0.97 10.45 2.79
N GLN A 80 -2.22 10.03 2.87
CA GLN A 80 -2.78 9.47 4.09
C GLN A 80 -2.06 8.19 4.48
N HIS A 81 -1.82 7.31 3.52
CA HIS A 81 -1.15 6.04 3.75
C HIS A 81 0.29 6.27 4.23
N LEU A 82 1.00 7.18 3.58
CA LEU A 82 2.38 7.47 3.92
C LEU A 82 2.49 8.05 5.33
N GLU A 83 1.67 9.06 5.65
CA GLU A 83 1.79 9.78 6.92
C GLU A 83 1.25 9.00 8.11
N LYS A 84 0.21 8.21 7.90
CA LYS A 84 -0.48 7.55 9.03
C LYS A 84 -0.06 6.10 9.26
N LEU A 85 0.51 5.45 8.26
CA LEU A 85 0.90 4.05 8.39
C LEU A 85 2.37 3.83 8.11
N ILE A 86 2.85 4.23 6.93
CA ILE A 86 4.19 3.86 6.49
C ILE A 86 5.27 4.51 7.33
N LYS A 87 5.25 5.82 7.45
CA LYS A 87 6.25 6.53 8.24
C LYS A 87 6.30 6.09 9.69
N PRO A 88 5.15 5.99 10.40
CA PRO A 88 5.20 5.53 11.78
C PRO A 88 5.76 4.11 11.92
N ALA A 89 5.39 3.20 11.02
CA ALA A 89 5.88 1.83 11.09
C ALA A 89 7.39 1.78 10.88
N LEU A 90 7.90 2.51 9.89
CA LEU A 90 9.34 2.56 9.63
C LEU A 90 10.10 3.17 10.81
N ALA A 91 9.52 4.20 11.43
CA ALA A 91 10.15 4.84 12.58
C ALA A 91 10.23 3.90 13.78
N GLU A 92 9.32 2.94 13.88
CA GLU A 92 9.34 1.92 14.92
C GLU A 92 10.28 0.75 14.59
N GLY A 93 10.93 0.80 13.44
CA GLY A 93 11.83 -0.27 13.04
C GLY A 93 11.15 -1.42 12.31
N LYS A 94 9.88 -1.28 11.99
CA LYS A 94 9.15 -2.32 11.26
C LYS A 94 9.42 -2.20 9.77
N TRP A 95 9.45 -3.33 9.10
CA TRP A 95 9.48 -3.35 7.65
C TRP A 95 8.05 -3.17 7.15
N VAL A 96 7.90 -2.46 6.04
CA VAL A 96 6.60 -2.26 5.42
C VAL A 96 6.63 -2.88 4.04
N ILE A 97 5.76 -3.86 3.82
CA ILE A 97 5.62 -4.51 2.52
C ILE A 97 4.34 -3.97 1.90
N CYS A 98 4.48 -3.21 0.84
CA CYS A 98 3.35 -2.57 0.19
C CYS A 98 3.03 -3.27 -1.12
N ASP A 99 1.83 -3.81 -1.20
CA ASP A 99 1.30 -4.40 -2.40
C ASP A 99 0.73 -3.28 -3.27
N ARG A 100 1.41 -2.97 -4.36
CA ARG A 100 0.97 -1.91 -5.27
C ARG A 100 0.32 -2.54 -6.48
N PHE A 101 -0.94 -2.23 -6.64
CA PHE A 101 -1.67 -2.64 -7.83
C PHE A 101 -1.35 -1.68 -8.96
N THR A 102 -0.64 -2.19 -9.95
CA THR A 102 -0.31 -1.39 -11.12
C THR A 102 -1.35 -1.65 -12.18
N ASP A 103 -2.16 -0.65 -12.45
CA ASP A 103 -3.17 -0.73 -13.49
C ASP A 103 -2.79 0.24 -14.59
N ALA A 104 -2.79 -0.25 -15.82
CA ALA A 104 -2.44 0.58 -16.97
C ALA A 104 -3.38 1.75 -17.16
N THR A 105 -4.53 1.76 -16.51
CA THR A 105 -5.47 2.86 -16.60
C THR A 105 -5.09 4.03 -15.71
N TYR A 106 -4.17 3.85 -14.81
CA TYR A 106 -3.63 4.97 -14.06
C TYR A 106 -2.50 5.64 -14.86
#